data_f3d6c1eb0cef308a198746993532d7ee
#
_entry.id   f3d6c1eb0cef308a198746993532d7ee
#
_cell.length_a   1.000
_cell.length_b   1.000
_cell.length_c   1.000
_cell.angle_alpha   90.00
_cell.angle_beta   90.00
_cell.angle_gamma   90.00
#
_symmetry.space_group_name_H-M   'P 1'
#
loop_
_entity.id
_entity.type
_entity.pdbx_description
1 polymer ?
#
loop_
_entity_poly.entity_id
_entity_poly.type
_entity_poly.pdbx_seq_one_letter_code
_entity_poly.pdbx_strand_id
1 'polypeptide(L)'
;MASSSQIPFAPLGDTITFAAATPTAPTALQAPVHPTTNTSAGQFRIINDSTVTVFLGVGSTSADAIANAGAVATSIPLLPGTDEVLRFSPDAFFTGKSASGTATVYITPGQGL
;
A
#
# COMPACT_ATOMS: atom_id res chain seq x y z
N MET A 1 31.21 -0.29 -8.52
CA MET A 1 30.37 -0.08 -8.23
C MET A 1 29.25 -0.25 -8.47
N ALA A 2 29.07 -0.65 -8.47
CA ALA A 2 27.86 -1.17 -8.84
C ALA A 2 26.61 -0.62 -8.31
N SER A 3 26.65 -0.02 -7.27
CA SER A 3 25.48 0.63 -6.71
C SER A 3 24.83 1.58 -7.68
N SER A 4 25.54 2.01 -8.67
CA SER A 4 25.00 2.93 -9.66
C SER A 4 23.88 2.32 -10.51
N SER A 5 23.70 1.00 -10.44
CA SER A 5 22.64 0.35 -11.22
C SER A 5 21.25 0.54 -10.60
N GLN A 6 21.16 0.99 -9.38
CA GLN A 6 19.88 1.20 -8.74
C GLN A 6 19.26 2.52 -9.16
N ILE A 7 17.98 2.46 -9.51
CA ILE A 7 17.21 3.65 -9.89
C ILE A 7 16.38 4.06 -8.69
N PRO A 8 16.52 5.30 -8.21
CA PRO A 8 15.71 5.77 -7.09
C PRO A 8 14.23 5.71 -7.41
N PHE A 9 13.41 5.47 -6.40
CA PHE A 9 11.97 5.52 -6.55
C PHE A 9 11.53 6.94 -6.88
N ALA A 10 10.79 7.11 -7.97
CA ALA A 10 10.26 8.40 -8.38
C ALA A 10 8.75 8.40 -8.14
N PRO A 11 8.22 9.23 -7.24
CA PRO A 11 6.76 9.27 -7.03
C PRO A 11 6.07 9.84 -8.26
N LEU A 12 4.97 9.20 -8.66
CA LEU A 12 4.22 9.53 -9.85
C LEU A 12 2.73 9.64 -9.57
N GLY A 13 2.35 10.38 -8.56
CA GLY A 13 0.95 10.55 -8.23
C GLY A 13 0.80 10.91 -6.77
N ASP A 14 -0.44 11.11 -6.38
CA ASP A 14 -0.73 11.52 -5.01
C ASP A 14 -0.57 10.35 -4.05
N THR A 15 -0.09 10.65 -2.86
CA THR A 15 -0.06 9.68 -1.78
C THR A 15 -1.48 9.49 -1.25
N ILE A 16 -1.91 8.24 -1.16
CA ILE A 16 -3.16 7.92 -0.47
C ILE A 16 -2.85 7.51 0.96
N THR A 17 -3.80 7.73 1.84
CA THR A 17 -3.65 7.36 3.24
C THR A 17 -4.94 6.73 3.74
N PHE A 18 -4.81 5.77 4.64
CA PHE A 18 -5.96 5.21 5.33
C PHE A 18 -5.58 4.86 6.76
N ALA A 19 -6.60 4.78 7.59
CA ALA A 19 -6.45 4.34 8.98
C ALA A 19 -6.85 2.88 9.07
N ALA A 20 -5.86 1.99 9.11
CA ALA A 20 -6.11 0.57 9.31
C ALA A 20 -6.85 0.39 10.64
N ALA A 21 -7.82 -0.50 10.68
CA ALA A 21 -8.68 -0.68 11.83
C ALA A 21 -8.92 -2.16 12.11
N THR A 22 -9.45 -2.43 13.28
CA THR A 22 -9.85 -3.77 13.70
C THR A 22 -11.20 -3.67 14.39
N PRO A 23 -12.10 -4.63 14.27
CA PRO A 23 -11.92 -5.96 13.66
C PRO A 23 -12.05 -5.99 12.14
N THR A 24 -12.50 -4.91 11.51
CA THR A 24 -12.75 -4.85 10.08
C THR A 24 -11.91 -3.76 9.44
N ALA A 25 -11.26 -4.08 8.32
CA ALA A 25 -10.53 -3.10 7.55
C ALA A 25 -11.47 -2.04 6.97
N PRO A 26 -11.03 -0.78 6.84
CA PRO A 26 -11.86 0.27 6.25
C PRO A 26 -12.10 0.04 4.76
N THR A 27 -12.99 0.84 4.17
CA THR A 27 -13.24 0.83 2.74
C THR A 27 -11.91 1.04 1.98
N ALA A 28 -11.67 0.18 1.00
CA ALA A 28 -10.42 0.22 0.26
C ALA A 28 -10.35 1.44 -0.66
N LEU A 29 -9.14 1.95 -0.85
CA LEU A 29 -8.87 3.06 -1.75
C LEU A 29 -8.15 2.52 -2.98
N GLN A 30 -8.55 3.00 -4.14
CA GLN A 30 -7.89 2.64 -5.39
C GLN A 30 -6.62 3.47 -5.57
N ALA A 31 -5.59 2.85 -6.11
CA ALA A 31 -4.35 3.54 -6.41
C ALA A 31 -4.59 4.66 -7.41
N PRO A 32 -4.07 5.88 -7.15
CA PRO A 32 -4.26 6.98 -8.09
C PRO A 32 -3.42 6.78 -9.35
N VAL A 33 -3.88 7.37 -10.45
CA VAL A 33 -3.12 7.41 -11.69
C VAL A 33 -2.30 8.70 -11.75
N HIS A 34 -1.27 8.68 -12.58
CA HIS A 34 -0.46 9.87 -12.78
C HIS A 34 -1.31 10.95 -13.44
N PRO A 35 -1.36 12.17 -12.89
CA PRO A 35 -2.28 13.20 -13.37
C PRO A 35 -2.01 13.64 -14.81
N THR A 36 -0.78 13.59 -15.27
CA THR A 36 -0.43 14.04 -16.63
C THR A 36 -0.58 12.93 -17.66
N THR A 37 -0.11 11.74 -17.35
CA THR A 37 -0.10 10.62 -18.30
C THR A 37 -1.34 9.75 -18.20
N ASN A 38 -2.13 9.92 -17.14
CA ASN A 38 -3.31 9.11 -16.85
C ASN A 38 -2.97 7.62 -16.78
N THR A 39 -1.77 7.32 -16.28
CA THR A 39 -1.32 5.94 -16.11
C THR A 39 -0.86 5.73 -14.69
N SER A 40 -0.81 4.46 -14.28
CA SER A 40 -0.31 4.06 -12.99
C SER A 40 0.96 3.27 -13.18
N ALA A 41 1.92 3.46 -12.30
CA ALA A 41 3.25 2.90 -12.47
C ALA A 41 3.38 1.45 -11.99
N GLY A 42 2.48 0.98 -11.15
CA GLY A 42 2.52 -0.38 -10.65
C GLY A 42 3.48 -0.62 -9.49
N GLN A 43 4.31 0.34 -9.13
CA GLN A 43 5.14 0.29 -7.94
C GLN A 43 4.62 1.26 -6.91
N PHE A 44 4.70 0.85 -5.64
CA PHE A 44 4.11 1.64 -4.57
C PHE A 44 5.03 1.62 -3.36
N ARG A 45 5.33 2.81 -2.85
CA ARG A 45 6.04 2.94 -1.58
C ARG A 45 5.00 2.91 -0.47
N ILE A 46 5.16 1.99 0.46
CA ILE A 46 4.18 1.74 1.51
C ILE A 46 4.83 1.97 2.86
N ILE A 47 4.22 2.83 3.67
CA ILE A 47 4.74 3.19 4.99
C ILE A 47 3.67 2.90 6.03
N ASN A 48 4.02 2.09 7.02
CA ASN A 48 3.21 1.91 8.22
C ASN A 48 3.72 2.88 9.29
N ASP A 49 3.05 4.02 9.40
CA ASP A 49 3.42 5.05 10.36
C ASP A 49 2.62 4.85 11.66
N SER A 50 2.93 3.75 12.34
CA SER A 50 2.26 3.42 13.60
C SER A 50 3.14 2.54 14.47
N THR A 51 2.63 2.21 15.64
CA THR A 51 3.30 1.34 16.59
C THR A 51 2.74 -0.09 16.61
N VAL A 52 1.84 -0.40 15.70
CA VAL A 52 1.22 -1.73 15.60
C VAL A 52 1.40 -2.30 14.21
N THR A 53 1.33 -3.63 14.11
CA THR A 53 1.39 -4.30 12.81
C THR A 53 0.11 -4.05 12.04
N VAL A 54 0.23 -3.79 10.74
CA VAL A 54 -0.89 -3.65 9.81
C VAL A 54 -0.85 -4.81 8.83
N PHE A 55 -1.99 -5.47 8.64
CA PHE A 55 -2.15 -6.50 7.63
C PHE A 55 -2.71 -5.84 6.39
N LEU A 56 -1.85 -5.59 5.42
CA LEU A 56 -2.22 -4.91 4.17
C LEU A 56 -3.01 -5.86 3.28
N GLY A 57 -4.15 -5.39 2.80
CA GLY A 57 -4.96 -6.10 1.83
C GLY A 57 -4.92 -5.41 0.49
N VAL A 58 -4.62 -6.15 -0.56
CA VAL A 58 -4.56 -5.65 -1.93
C VAL A 58 -5.46 -6.52 -2.78
N GLY A 59 -6.22 -5.90 -3.67
CA GLY A 59 -7.12 -6.64 -4.54
C GLY A 59 -7.49 -5.85 -5.77
N SER A 60 -8.15 -6.52 -6.72
CA SER A 60 -8.62 -5.89 -7.95
C SER A 60 -9.92 -5.14 -7.75
N THR A 61 -10.59 -5.34 -6.63
CA THR A 61 -11.79 -4.63 -6.22
C THR A 61 -11.69 -4.26 -4.76
N SER A 62 -12.53 -3.32 -4.31
CA SER A 62 -12.58 -2.94 -2.90
C SER A 62 -12.90 -4.15 -2.01
N ALA A 63 -13.86 -4.98 -2.43
CA ALA A 63 -14.25 -6.15 -1.65
C ALA A 63 -13.11 -7.15 -1.52
N ASP A 64 -12.35 -7.39 -2.59
CA ASP A 64 -11.21 -8.30 -2.57
C ASP A 64 -10.12 -7.79 -1.63
N ALA A 65 -9.83 -6.49 -1.67
CA ALA A 65 -8.83 -5.90 -0.79
C ALA A 65 -9.21 -6.07 0.68
N ILE A 66 -10.47 -5.84 1.02
CA ILE A 66 -10.96 -5.99 2.39
C ILE A 66 -10.87 -7.45 2.83
N ALA A 67 -11.27 -8.38 1.97
CA ALA A 67 -11.19 -9.81 2.28
C ALA A 67 -9.74 -10.25 2.49
N ASN A 68 -8.82 -9.78 1.67
CA ASN A 68 -7.41 -10.12 1.78
C ASN A 68 -6.78 -9.55 3.04
N ALA A 69 -7.17 -8.36 3.45
CA ALA A 69 -6.69 -7.77 4.71
C ALA A 69 -7.22 -8.54 5.93
N GLY A 70 -8.39 -9.15 5.79
CA GLY A 70 -9.04 -9.83 6.90
C GLY A 70 -8.43 -11.18 7.28
N ALA A 71 -7.58 -11.76 6.43
CA ALA A 71 -6.98 -13.07 6.67
C ALA A 71 -5.47 -12.96 6.61
N VAL A 72 -4.78 -13.48 7.61
CA VAL A 72 -3.30 -13.42 7.66
C VAL A 72 -2.68 -14.04 6.42
N ALA A 73 -3.24 -15.16 5.94
CA ALA A 73 -2.68 -15.89 4.80
C ALA A 73 -2.72 -15.12 3.50
N THR A 74 -3.65 -14.18 3.35
CA THR A 74 -3.81 -13.40 2.11
C THR A 74 -3.39 -11.94 2.28
N SER A 75 -2.94 -11.57 3.47
CA SER A 75 -2.48 -10.20 3.75
C SER A 75 -0.96 -10.11 3.62
N ILE A 76 -0.48 -8.88 3.57
CA ILE A 76 0.95 -8.59 3.64
C ILE A 76 1.20 -7.90 4.98
N PRO A 77 1.84 -8.57 5.95
CA PRO A 77 2.10 -7.93 7.23
C PRO A 77 3.12 -6.80 7.09
N LEU A 78 2.77 -5.65 7.61
CA LEU A 78 3.65 -4.49 7.70
C LEU A 78 3.97 -4.24 9.16
N LEU A 79 5.19 -4.50 9.56
CA LEU A 79 5.62 -4.26 10.93
C LEU A 79 5.60 -2.76 11.23
N PRO A 80 5.54 -2.37 12.51
CA PRO A 80 5.60 -0.95 12.86
C PRO A 80 6.82 -0.27 12.25
N GLY A 81 6.60 0.87 11.59
CA GLY A 81 7.68 1.61 10.95
C GLY A 81 8.17 1.07 9.62
N THR A 82 7.47 0.09 9.05
CA THR A 82 7.84 -0.47 7.75
C THR A 82 7.78 0.59 6.65
N ASP A 83 8.78 0.58 5.78
CA ASP A 83 8.87 1.45 4.61
C ASP A 83 9.41 0.58 3.48
N GLU A 84 8.54 0.15 2.58
CA GLU A 84 8.90 -0.75 1.50
C GLU A 84 8.31 -0.32 0.18
N VAL A 85 8.99 -0.66 -0.92
CA VAL A 85 8.48 -0.47 -2.27
C VAL A 85 8.09 -1.83 -2.81
N LEU A 86 6.81 -1.97 -3.15
CA LEU A 86 6.26 -3.23 -3.65
C LEU A 86 5.58 -2.97 -5.00
N ARG A 87 5.46 -4.04 -5.79
CA ARG A 87 4.81 -3.96 -7.09
C ARG A 87 3.44 -4.63 -7.02
N PHE A 88 2.44 -3.91 -7.50
CA PHE A 88 1.08 -4.44 -7.62
C PHE A 88 0.49 -4.04 -8.96
N SER A 89 -0.70 -4.54 -9.26
CA SER A 89 -1.45 -4.08 -10.43
C SER A 89 -1.65 -2.57 -10.35
N PRO A 90 -1.52 -1.85 -11.47
CA PRO A 90 -1.67 -0.38 -11.45
C PRO A 90 -3.01 0.10 -10.90
N ASP A 91 -4.07 -0.69 -11.04
CA ASP A 91 -5.41 -0.30 -10.59
C ASP A 91 -5.79 -0.94 -9.26
N ALA A 92 -4.82 -1.42 -8.50
CA ALA A 92 -5.09 -2.13 -7.27
C ALA A 92 -5.80 -1.27 -6.23
N PHE A 93 -6.63 -1.92 -5.42
CA PHE A 93 -7.24 -1.32 -4.24
C PHE A 93 -6.47 -1.73 -3.01
N PHE A 94 -6.34 -0.82 -2.05
CA PHE A 94 -5.57 -1.03 -0.83
C PHE A 94 -6.41 -0.73 0.40
N THR A 95 -6.27 -1.57 1.40
CA THR A 95 -6.79 -1.33 2.73
C THR A 95 -5.93 -2.09 3.72
N GLY A 96 -6.24 -2.00 5.00
CA GLY A 96 -5.47 -2.70 6.00
C GLY A 96 -6.26 -2.95 7.27
N LYS A 97 -5.96 -4.08 7.91
CA LYS A 97 -6.49 -4.42 9.21
C LYS A 97 -5.37 -4.28 10.22
N SER A 98 -5.58 -3.50 11.27
CA SER A 98 -4.57 -3.34 12.31
C SER A 98 -4.63 -4.49 13.30
N ALA A 99 -3.50 -4.77 13.95
CA ALA A 99 -3.45 -5.77 15.01
C ALA A 99 -4.23 -5.31 16.23
N SER A 100 -4.23 -4.00 16.49
CA SER A 100 -5.02 -3.40 17.57
C SER A 100 -5.20 -1.92 17.30
N GLY A 101 -6.33 -1.34 17.72
CA GLY A 101 -6.60 0.08 17.54
C GLY A 101 -6.58 0.50 16.07
N THR A 102 -6.11 1.70 15.82
CA THR A 102 -6.00 2.25 14.47
C THR A 102 -4.54 2.49 14.12
N ALA A 103 -4.21 2.45 12.83
CA ALA A 103 -2.85 2.65 12.36
C ALA A 103 -2.86 3.36 11.02
N THR A 104 -2.05 4.41 10.89
CA THR A 104 -1.98 5.18 9.65
C THR A 104 -1.02 4.52 8.67
N VAL A 105 -1.47 4.35 7.43
CA VAL A 105 -0.65 3.82 6.35
C VAL A 105 -0.66 4.81 5.20
N TYR A 106 0.51 5.07 4.63
CA TYR A 106 0.68 5.93 3.46
C TYR A 106 1.13 5.08 2.28
N ILE A 107 0.53 5.30 1.13
CA ILE A 107 0.89 4.60 -0.11
C ILE A 107 1.11 5.63 -1.21
N THR A 108 2.31 5.65 -1.78
CA THR A 108 2.68 6.57 -2.85
C THR A 108 2.97 5.77 -4.11
N PRO A 109 2.22 6.00 -5.20
CA PRO A 109 2.53 5.36 -6.47
C PRO A 109 3.78 5.97 -7.08
N GLY A 110 4.51 5.17 -7.82
CA GLY A 110 5.73 5.64 -8.46
C GLY A 110 6.35 4.59 -9.33
N GLN A 111 7.59 4.83 -9.71
CA GLN A 111 8.39 3.88 -10.44
C GLN A 111 9.86 4.05 -10.10
N GLY A 112 10.62 3.00 -10.38
CA GLY A 112 12.03 2.98 -10.08
C GLY A 112 12.48 1.53 -9.97
N LEU A 113 13.69 1.29 -9.56
CA LEU A 113 14.21 -0.05 -9.29
C LEU A 113 13.92 -1.03 -10.43
#